data_d6b29e534879cf56cb792f9160b5d359
#
_entry.id   d6b29e534879cf56cb792f9160b5d359
#
_cell.length_a   1.000
_cell.length_b   1.000
_cell.length_c   1.000
_cell.angle_alpha   90.00
_cell.angle_beta   90.00
_cell.angle_gamma   90.00
#
_symmetry.space_group_name_H-M   'P 1'
#
loop_
_entity.id
_entity.type
_entity.pdbx_description
1 polymer ?
#
loop_
_entity_poly.entity_id
_entity_poly.type
_entity_poly.pdbx_seq_one_letter_code
_entity_poly.pdbx_strand_id
1 'polypeptide(L)'
;MSDRRGGRADEHPERGTALHLALVLLVAASGAVEAISFTALEHVFAGVMTSNLALLGMAIGRGQATGVTAAVLALTGFALGAAVTARLTRRSGDAGTCWPAPVMFSLAAEAVVLVAGAVIWAALGGTPGQTARDALQFGAAATMGVQSAAMVAAGRAASPTTYLTGTLATYIVRGVGAGRPDRWAPAQLTALMVGAGISMLLLREARGWAGVLPAVLVVCAILTAAAPMIRMRRSSDGG
;
A
#
# COMPACT_ATOMS: atom_id res chain seq x y z
N MET A 1 -21.67 -37.44 -22.56
CA MET A 1 -21.97 -36.09 -22.00
C MET A 1 -21.52 -36.11 -20.56
N SER A 2 -20.24 -35.98 -20.35
CA SER A 2 -19.57 -36.18 -19.04
C SER A 2 -18.39 -35.23 -19.00
N ASP A 3 -18.20 -34.62 -17.81
CA ASP A 3 -16.96 -34.04 -17.29
C ASP A 3 -16.51 -32.66 -17.80
N ARG A 4 -17.34 -31.63 -17.59
CA ARG A 4 -16.89 -30.23 -17.53
C ARG A 4 -17.00 -29.59 -16.11
N ARG A 5 -17.22 -30.39 -15.06
CA ARG A 5 -17.38 -29.89 -13.68
C ARG A 5 -16.10 -29.95 -12.82
N GLY A 6 -15.04 -30.61 -13.27
CA GLY A 6 -13.79 -30.78 -12.53
C GLY A 6 -12.91 -29.53 -12.48
N GLY A 7 -12.90 -28.69 -13.53
CA GLY A 7 -11.95 -27.58 -13.66
C GLY A 7 -12.27 -26.29 -12.87
N ARG A 8 -13.47 -26.16 -12.30
CA ARG A 8 -13.85 -24.90 -11.60
C ARG A 8 -13.65 -24.90 -10.07
N ALA A 9 -13.54 -26.08 -9.46
CA ALA A 9 -13.42 -26.20 -8.01
C ALA A 9 -12.00 -25.91 -7.51
N ASP A 10 -10.97 -26.21 -8.31
CA ASP A 10 -9.57 -26.12 -7.91
C ASP A 10 -8.95 -24.73 -8.15
N GLU A 11 -9.56 -23.89 -9.00
CA GLU A 11 -9.05 -22.54 -9.30
C GLU A 11 -9.34 -21.49 -8.20
N HIS A 12 -10.32 -21.71 -7.34
CA HIS A 12 -10.73 -20.74 -6.31
C HIS A 12 -9.73 -20.59 -5.16
N PRO A 13 -9.10 -21.62 -4.60
CA PRO A 13 -8.16 -21.47 -3.50
C PRO A 13 -6.85 -20.79 -3.90
N GLU A 14 -6.33 -21.04 -5.10
CA GLU A 14 -5.08 -20.42 -5.59
C GLU A 14 -5.23 -18.91 -5.78
N ARG A 15 -6.38 -18.45 -6.31
CA ARG A 15 -6.67 -17.02 -6.49
C ARG A 15 -6.77 -16.29 -5.15
N GLY A 16 -7.44 -16.90 -4.17
CA GLY A 16 -7.52 -16.35 -2.83
C GLY A 16 -6.14 -16.16 -2.21
N THR A 17 -5.26 -17.15 -2.36
CA THR A 17 -3.89 -17.10 -1.86
C THR A 17 -3.06 -16.02 -2.56
N ALA A 18 -3.14 -15.89 -3.89
CA ALA A 18 -2.43 -14.86 -4.65
C ALA A 18 -2.83 -13.43 -4.22
N LEU A 19 -4.13 -13.19 -4.02
CA LEU A 19 -4.60 -11.89 -3.52
C LEU A 19 -4.14 -11.59 -2.09
N HIS A 20 -4.15 -12.58 -1.21
CA HIS A 20 -3.61 -12.39 0.15
C HIS A 20 -2.11 -12.09 0.14
N LEU A 21 -1.33 -12.78 -0.70
CA LEU A 21 0.09 -12.48 -0.87
C LEU A 21 0.32 -11.07 -1.43
N ALA A 22 -0.48 -10.66 -2.42
CA ALA A 22 -0.43 -9.30 -2.94
C ALA A 22 -0.74 -8.26 -1.85
N LEU A 23 -1.74 -8.51 -0.99
CA LEU A 23 -2.05 -7.66 0.17
C LEU A 23 -0.89 -7.60 1.17
N VAL A 24 -0.24 -8.73 1.47
CA VAL A 24 0.93 -8.78 2.35
C VAL A 24 2.08 -7.94 1.79
N LEU A 25 2.33 -8.01 0.47
CA LEU A 25 3.35 -7.19 -0.20
C LEU A 25 3.01 -5.69 -0.16
N LEU A 26 1.75 -5.31 -0.39
CA LEU A 26 1.29 -3.92 -0.27
C LEU A 26 1.45 -3.39 1.15
N VAL A 27 1.16 -4.21 2.16
CA VAL A 27 1.36 -3.85 3.57
C VAL A 27 2.85 -3.67 3.88
N ALA A 28 3.72 -4.55 3.38
CA ALA A 28 5.17 -4.38 3.53
C ALA A 28 5.67 -3.09 2.85
N ALA A 29 5.14 -2.77 1.65
CA ALA A 29 5.43 -1.52 0.95
C ALA A 29 4.99 -0.30 1.77
N SER A 30 3.78 -0.35 2.35
CA SER A 30 3.28 0.70 3.25
C SER A 30 4.22 0.90 4.44
N GLY A 31 4.66 -0.18 5.12
CA GLY A 31 5.63 -0.09 6.21
C GLY A 31 6.96 0.54 5.78
N ALA A 32 7.43 0.20 4.57
CA ALA A 32 8.65 0.77 4.02
C ALA A 32 8.52 2.28 3.74
N VAL A 33 7.40 2.71 3.14
CA VAL A 33 7.11 4.13 2.89
C VAL A 33 6.99 4.90 4.21
N GLU A 34 6.29 4.34 5.20
CA GLU A 34 6.13 4.98 6.52
C GLU A 34 7.47 5.21 7.22
N ALA A 35 8.37 4.21 7.17
CA ALA A 35 9.69 4.34 7.77
C ALA A 35 10.51 5.46 7.12
N ILE A 36 10.52 5.55 5.78
CA ILE A 36 11.22 6.61 5.04
C ILE A 36 10.59 7.98 5.34
N SER A 37 9.26 8.08 5.24
CA SER A 37 8.51 9.29 5.48
C SER A 37 8.80 9.88 6.86
N PHE A 38 8.69 9.04 7.89
CA PHE A 38 8.85 9.49 9.27
C PHE A 38 10.31 9.77 9.64
N THR A 39 11.27 9.00 9.15
CA THR A 39 12.66 9.09 9.63
C THR A 39 13.58 9.92 8.74
N ALA A 40 13.28 10.02 7.44
CA ALA A 40 14.19 10.62 6.48
C ALA A 40 13.60 11.77 5.67
N LEU A 41 12.27 11.98 5.73
CA LEU A 41 11.60 13.13 5.13
C LEU A 41 11.22 14.15 6.22
N GLU A 42 9.94 14.27 6.58
CA GLU A 42 9.44 15.41 7.37
C GLU A 42 8.88 15.01 8.74
N HIS A 43 9.22 13.82 9.27
CA HIS A 43 8.74 13.30 10.56
C HIS A 43 7.19 13.23 10.68
N VAL A 44 6.53 13.04 9.56
CA VAL A 44 5.10 12.76 9.45
C VAL A 44 4.88 11.45 8.71
N PHE A 45 3.72 10.85 8.88
CA PHE A 45 3.37 9.59 8.24
C PHE A 45 2.85 9.80 6.82
N ALA A 46 3.11 8.85 5.91
CA ALA A 46 2.57 8.89 4.57
C ALA A 46 1.11 8.40 4.48
N GLY A 47 0.72 7.40 5.28
CA GLY A 47 -0.60 6.76 5.22
C GLY A 47 -1.42 6.86 6.51
N VAL A 48 -0.82 7.19 7.66
CA VAL A 48 -1.52 7.25 8.96
C VAL A 48 -2.04 8.68 9.22
N MET A 49 -3.08 9.06 8.50
CA MET A 49 -3.59 10.45 8.49
C MET A 49 -4.13 10.94 9.83
N THR A 50 -4.70 10.06 10.65
CA THR A 50 -5.17 10.44 12.01
C THR A 50 -4.01 10.85 12.92
N SER A 51 -2.86 10.19 12.80
CA SER A 51 -1.64 10.60 13.50
C SER A 51 -1.11 11.93 12.97
N ASN A 52 -1.19 12.17 11.65
CA ASN A 52 -0.79 13.46 11.08
C ASN A 52 -1.69 14.61 11.52
N LEU A 53 -2.98 14.39 11.75
CA LEU A 53 -3.87 15.40 12.36
C LEU A 53 -3.43 15.73 13.79
N ALA A 54 -3.02 14.74 14.58
CA ALA A 54 -2.49 14.98 15.92
C ALA A 54 -1.14 15.73 15.87
N LEU A 55 -0.24 15.34 14.93
CA LEU A 55 1.03 16.04 14.70
C LEU A 55 0.82 17.49 14.27
N LEU A 56 -0.16 17.74 13.40
CA LEU A 56 -0.56 19.09 12.99
C LEU A 56 -1.01 19.93 14.19
N GLY A 57 -1.90 19.39 15.01
CA GLY A 57 -2.36 20.06 16.24
C GLY A 57 -1.20 20.41 17.20
N MET A 58 -0.26 19.46 17.38
CA MET A 58 0.92 19.67 18.20
C MET A 58 1.87 20.74 17.61
N ALA A 59 2.06 20.74 16.28
CA ALA A 59 2.90 21.73 15.60
C ALA A 59 2.32 23.15 15.73
N ILE A 60 1.00 23.29 15.56
CA ILE A 60 0.29 24.56 15.77
C ILE A 60 0.46 25.04 17.22
N GLY A 61 0.22 24.16 18.20
CA GLY A 61 0.35 24.51 19.62
C GLY A 61 1.77 24.91 20.03
N ARG A 62 2.79 24.44 19.30
CA ARG A 62 4.20 24.79 19.53
C ARG A 62 4.71 25.96 18.67
N GLY A 63 3.91 26.47 17.74
CA GLY A 63 4.34 27.50 16.78
C GLY A 63 5.37 27.02 15.76
N GLN A 64 5.39 25.71 15.45
CA GLN A 64 6.36 25.08 14.54
C GLN A 64 5.87 25.10 13.11
N ALA A 65 6.21 26.11 12.33
CA ALA A 65 5.76 26.29 10.95
C ALA A 65 6.13 25.09 10.03
N THR A 66 7.34 24.55 10.17
CA THR A 66 7.81 23.39 9.37
C THR A 66 6.97 22.15 9.64
N GLY A 67 6.63 21.85 10.88
CA GLY A 67 5.76 20.74 11.25
C GLY A 67 4.33 20.90 10.71
N VAL A 68 3.82 22.13 10.68
CA VAL A 68 2.51 22.44 10.04
C VAL A 68 2.57 22.16 8.56
N THR A 69 3.60 22.64 7.84
CA THR A 69 3.77 22.43 6.41
C THR A 69 3.85 20.93 6.08
N ALA A 70 4.66 20.18 6.80
CA ALA A 70 4.83 18.74 6.61
C ALA A 70 3.51 17.97 6.76
N ALA A 71 2.76 18.25 7.83
CA ALA A 71 1.48 17.60 8.08
C ALA A 71 0.44 17.97 7.02
N VAL A 72 0.37 19.24 6.60
CA VAL A 72 -0.55 19.70 5.55
C VAL A 72 -0.21 19.05 4.22
N LEU A 73 1.07 18.95 3.84
CA LEU A 73 1.51 18.27 2.62
C LEU A 73 1.12 16.78 2.63
N ALA A 74 1.31 16.08 3.74
CA ALA A 74 0.90 14.70 3.86
C ALA A 74 -0.62 14.53 3.76
N LEU A 75 -1.40 15.34 4.49
CA LEU A 75 -2.86 15.29 4.45
C LEU A 75 -3.43 15.60 3.05
N THR A 76 -2.88 16.62 2.38
CA THR A 76 -3.36 17.02 1.04
C THR A 76 -2.93 16.03 -0.03
N GLY A 77 -1.70 15.50 0.03
CA GLY A 77 -1.22 14.46 -0.87
C GLY A 77 -2.11 13.22 -0.78
N PHE A 78 -2.33 12.72 0.43
CA PHE A 78 -3.19 11.55 0.67
C PHE A 78 -4.62 11.78 0.17
N ALA A 79 -5.22 12.93 0.52
CA ALA A 79 -6.58 13.26 0.09
C ALA A 79 -6.71 13.33 -1.43
N LEU A 80 -5.72 13.91 -2.12
CA LEU A 80 -5.68 13.99 -3.58
C LEU A 80 -5.57 12.60 -4.21
N GLY A 81 -4.62 11.77 -3.76
CA GLY A 81 -4.44 10.41 -4.25
C GLY A 81 -5.71 9.57 -4.06
N ALA A 82 -6.32 9.63 -2.88
CA ALA A 82 -7.57 8.96 -2.59
C ALA A 82 -8.73 9.47 -3.45
N ALA A 83 -8.89 10.79 -3.63
CA ALA A 83 -9.96 11.37 -4.42
C ALA A 83 -9.86 11.03 -5.92
N VAL A 84 -8.65 11.05 -6.49
CA VAL A 84 -8.40 10.65 -7.87
C VAL A 84 -8.77 9.19 -8.07
N THR A 85 -8.28 8.30 -7.21
CA THR A 85 -8.56 6.87 -7.27
C THR A 85 -10.05 6.57 -7.09
N ALA A 86 -10.71 7.22 -6.13
CA ALA A 86 -12.15 7.08 -5.93
C ALA A 86 -12.96 7.47 -7.18
N ARG A 87 -12.52 8.50 -7.93
CA ARG A 87 -13.16 8.87 -9.20
C ARG A 87 -12.96 7.82 -10.28
N LEU A 88 -11.74 7.28 -10.40
CA LEU A 88 -11.39 6.26 -11.40
C LEU A 88 -12.13 4.94 -11.15
N THR A 89 -12.30 4.57 -9.89
CA THR A 89 -12.92 3.29 -9.47
C THR A 89 -14.41 3.36 -9.24
N ARG A 90 -15.04 4.55 -9.32
CA ARG A 90 -16.44 4.79 -9.00
C ARG A 90 -17.44 3.86 -9.73
N ARG A 91 -17.10 3.41 -10.93
CA ARG A 91 -17.95 2.54 -11.75
C ARG A 91 -17.55 1.07 -11.70
N SER A 92 -16.56 0.72 -10.88
CA SER A 92 -16.18 -0.68 -10.68
C SER A 92 -17.28 -1.34 -9.85
N GLY A 93 -17.96 -2.34 -10.43
CA GLY A 93 -18.90 -3.18 -9.69
C GLY A 93 -18.19 -4.00 -8.61
N ASP A 94 -18.97 -4.71 -7.78
CA ASP A 94 -18.43 -5.62 -6.75
C ASP A 94 -17.38 -6.55 -7.39
N ALA A 95 -16.15 -6.39 -6.96
CA ALA A 95 -15.05 -7.24 -7.36
C ALA A 95 -15.22 -8.60 -6.66
N GLY A 96 -15.60 -9.62 -7.41
CA GLY A 96 -15.71 -10.98 -6.91
C GLY A 96 -14.36 -11.48 -6.36
N THR A 97 -13.72 -12.41 -7.05
CA THR A 97 -12.44 -13.01 -6.63
C THR A 97 -11.19 -12.39 -7.29
N CYS A 98 -11.33 -11.28 -8.02
CA CYS A 98 -10.22 -10.58 -8.71
C CYS A 98 -10.33 -9.07 -8.48
N TRP A 99 -9.19 -8.38 -8.46
CA TRP A 99 -9.20 -6.92 -8.45
C TRP A 99 -9.65 -6.36 -9.81
N PRO A 100 -10.57 -5.38 -9.82
CA PRO A 100 -11.02 -4.72 -11.04
C PRO A 100 -9.87 -4.03 -11.78
N ALA A 101 -9.98 -3.91 -13.11
CA ALA A 101 -8.98 -3.23 -13.92
C ALA A 101 -8.67 -1.79 -13.44
N PRO A 102 -9.64 -0.94 -13.02
CA PRO A 102 -9.35 0.38 -12.47
C PRO A 102 -8.52 0.34 -11.18
N VAL A 103 -8.70 -0.69 -10.33
CA VAL A 103 -7.87 -0.89 -9.13
C VAL A 103 -6.43 -1.21 -9.53
N MET A 104 -6.24 -2.15 -10.47
CA MET A 104 -4.91 -2.51 -10.99
C MET A 104 -4.21 -1.32 -11.65
N PHE A 105 -4.95 -0.51 -12.41
CA PHE A 105 -4.43 0.73 -13.00
C PHE A 105 -3.99 1.74 -11.94
N SER A 106 -4.78 1.92 -10.88
CA SER A 106 -4.43 2.81 -9.77
C SER A 106 -3.15 2.36 -9.06
N LEU A 107 -3.00 1.05 -8.79
CA LEU A 107 -1.77 0.50 -8.20
C LEU A 107 -0.56 0.63 -9.16
N ALA A 108 -0.78 0.51 -10.47
CA ALA A 108 0.28 0.77 -11.45
C ALA A 108 0.72 2.24 -11.45
N ALA A 109 -0.22 3.18 -11.34
CA ALA A 109 0.10 4.60 -11.19
C ALA A 109 0.86 4.88 -9.87
N GLU A 110 0.47 4.25 -8.77
CA GLU A 110 1.21 4.27 -7.50
C GLU A 110 2.67 3.78 -7.70
N ALA A 111 2.86 2.63 -8.35
CA ALA A 111 4.18 2.10 -8.63
C ALA A 111 5.05 3.08 -9.44
N VAL A 112 4.48 3.76 -10.44
CA VAL A 112 5.18 4.80 -11.23
C VAL A 112 5.63 5.95 -10.34
N VAL A 113 4.78 6.45 -9.45
CA VAL A 113 5.12 7.54 -8.54
C VAL A 113 6.21 7.10 -7.56
N LEU A 114 6.13 5.89 -7.02
CA LEU A 114 7.16 5.34 -6.12
C LEU A 114 8.50 5.15 -6.84
N VAL A 115 8.50 4.66 -8.09
CA VAL A 115 9.72 4.54 -8.90
C VAL A 115 10.31 5.93 -9.18
N ALA A 116 9.50 6.91 -9.56
CA ALA A 116 9.97 8.28 -9.75
C ALA A 116 10.57 8.86 -8.45
N GLY A 117 9.91 8.66 -7.32
CA GLY A 117 10.42 9.04 -6.00
C GLY A 117 11.74 8.35 -5.66
N ALA A 118 11.88 7.05 -5.95
CA ALA A 118 13.12 6.30 -5.76
C ALA A 118 14.27 6.82 -6.62
N VAL A 119 14.00 7.17 -7.87
CA VAL A 119 15.00 7.77 -8.78
C VAL A 119 15.45 9.13 -8.26
N ILE A 120 14.51 10.01 -7.89
CA ILE A 120 14.84 11.33 -7.30
C ILE A 120 15.66 11.15 -6.02
N TRP A 121 15.23 10.23 -5.13
CA TRP A 121 15.94 9.92 -3.89
C TRP A 121 17.38 9.47 -4.15
N ALA A 122 17.57 8.52 -5.08
CA ALA A 122 18.89 7.99 -5.45
C ALA A 122 19.76 9.07 -6.10
N ALA A 123 19.21 9.88 -7.02
CA ALA A 123 19.92 10.97 -7.68
C ALA A 123 20.42 12.05 -6.70
N LEU A 124 19.71 12.23 -5.58
CA LEU A 124 20.10 13.13 -4.49
C LEU A 124 20.95 12.44 -3.40
N GLY A 125 21.47 11.26 -3.69
CA GLY A 125 22.33 10.50 -2.76
C GLY A 125 21.64 10.12 -1.44
N GLY A 126 20.31 10.06 -1.42
CA GLY A 126 19.52 9.77 -0.21
C GLY A 126 19.45 10.90 0.81
N THR A 127 19.91 12.10 0.45
CA THR A 127 19.93 13.30 1.34
C THR A 127 19.28 14.49 0.67
N PRO A 128 17.96 14.44 0.37
CA PRO A 128 17.26 15.52 -0.32
C PRO A 128 17.25 16.81 0.52
N GLY A 129 17.38 17.96 -0.15
CA GLY A 129 17.15 19.27 0.45
C GLY A 129 15.66 19.49 0.76
N GLN A 130 15.31 20.57 1.47
CA GLN A 130 13.95 20.83 1.99
C GLN A 130 12.87 20.69 0.91
N THR A 131 12.98 21.40 -0.21
CA THR A 131 12.00 21.35 -1.30
C THR A 131 11.80 19.94 -1.87
N ALA A 132 12.87 19.17 -1.99
CA ALA A 132 12.80 17.80 -2.47
C ALA A 132 12.16 16.87 -1.41
N ARG A 133 12.43 17.10 -0.13
CA ARG A 133 11.74 16.36 0.97
C ARG A 133 10.25 16.63 0.97
N ASP A 134 9.84 17.89 0.84
CA ASP A 134 8.44 18.29 0.77
C ASP A 134 7.74 17.61 -0.42
N ALA A 135 8.36 17.63 -1.61
CA ALA A 135 7.80 16.98 -2.79
C ALA A 135 7.73 15.45 -2.66
N LEU A 136 8.77 14.83 -2.10
CA LEU A 136 8.79 13.38 -1.85
C LEU A 136 7.77 12.98 -0.79
N GLN A 137 7.59 13.78 0.27
CA GLN A 137 6.59 13.56 1.32
C GLN A 137 5.17 13.65 0.74
N PHE A 138 4.89 14.67 -0.06
CA PHE A 138 3.61 14.81 -0.76
C PHE A 138 3.35 13.62 -1.68
N GLY A 139 4.34 13.21 -2.48
CA GLY A 139 4.25 12.04 -3.37
C GLY A 139 4.02 10.74 -2.60
N ALA A 140 4.77 10.50 -1.53
CA ALA A 140 4.60 9.34 -0.67
C ALA A 140 3.20 9.28 -0.04
N ALA A 141 2.69 10.40 0.45
CA ALA A 141 1.33 10.46 0.99
C ALA A 141 0.26 10.25 -0.10
N ALA A 142 0.48 10.80 -1.31
CA ALA A 142 -0.42 10.58 -2.43
C ALA A 142 -0.50 9.10 -2.83
N THR A 143 0.63 8.38 -2.88
CA THR A 143 0.64 6.94 -3.15
C THR A 143 -0.12 6.14 -2.09
N MET A 144 0.03 6.48 -0.81
CA MET A 144 -0.73 5.83 0.26
C MET A 144 -2.24 6.12 0.16
N GLY A 145 -2.61 7.32 -0.30
CA GLY A 145 -4.00 7.67 -0.60
C GLY A 145 -4.57 6.85 -1.77
N VAL A 146 -3.78 6.67 -2.84
CA VAL A 146 -4.12 5.80 -3.98
C VAL A 146 -4.33 4.37 -3.50
N GLN A 147 -3.37 3.80 -2.77
CA GLN A 147 -3.45 2.43 -2.26
C GLN A 147 -4.67 2.24 -1.35
N SER A 148 -4.92 3.15 -0.41
CA SER A 148 -6.08 3.11 0.47
C SER A 148 -7.40 3.07 -0.31
N ALA A 149 -7.60 4.00 -1.25
CA ALA A 149 -8.82 4.07 -2.03
C ALA A 149 -8.97 2.89 -2.99
N ALA A 150 -7.88 2.39 -3.57
CA ALA A 150 -7.87 1.19 -4.40
C ALA A 150 -8.34 -0.05 -3.60
N MET A 151 -7.87 -0.21 -2.36
CA MET A 151 -8.30 -1.32 -1.50
C MET A 151 -9.76 -1.19 -1.07
N VAL A 152 -10.25 0.02 -0.79
CA VAL A 152 -11.68 0.25 -0.53
C VAL A 152 -12.52 -0.13 -1.77
N ALA A 153 -12.08 0.26 -2.98
CA ALA A 153 -12.78 -0.05 -4.22
C ALA A 153 -12.72 -1.55 -4.60
N ALA A 154 -11.67 -2.26 -4.19
CA ALA A 154 -11.57 -3.70 -4.36
C ALA A 154 -12.52 -4.50 -3.45
N GLY A 155 -13.13 -3.87 -2.45
CA GLY A 155 -14.19 -4.43 -1.63
C GLY A 155 -13.81 -5.74 -0.93
N ARG A 156 -14.61 -6.81 -1.13
CA ARG A 156 -14.38 -8.12 -0.49
C ARG A 156 -13.06 -8.81 -0.90
N ALA A 157 -12.48 -8.41 -2.03
CA ALA A 157 -11.20 -8.96 -2.51
C ALA A 157 -9.97 -8.29 -1.89
N ALA A 158 -10.16 -7.38 -0.91
CA ALA A 158 -9.08 -6.66 -0.26
C ALA A 158 -9.34 -6.45 1.25
N SER A 159 -8.28 -6.05 1.94
CA SER A 159 -8.32 -5.59 3.32
C SER A 159 -7.51 -4.28 3.44
N PRO A 160 -7.68 -3.49 4.51
CA PRO A 160 -6.88 -2.29 4.72
C PRO A 160 -5.38 -2.61 4.70
N THR A 161 -4.60 -1.83 3.95
CA THR A 161 -3.16 -2.01 3.82
C THR A 161 -2.35 -0.85 4.41
N THR A 162 -2.99 0.29 4.66
CA THR A 162 -2.33 1.52 5.12
C THR A 162 -2.70 1.92 6.55
N TYR A 163 -3.77 1.36 7.14
CA TYR A 163 -4.21 1.65 8.52
C TYR A 163 -4.60 0.35 9.24
N LEU A 164 -3.61 -0.34 9.75
CA LEU A 164 -3.76 -1.68 10.32
C LEU A 164 -4.24 -1.73 11.78
N THR A 165 -4.45 -0.58 12.44
CA THR A 165 -4.99 -0.54 13.81
C THR A 165 -6.36 -1.22 13.89
N GLY A 166 -7.23 -0.99 12.89
CA GLY A 166 -8.52 -1.67 12.81
C GLY A 166 -8.39 -3.19 12.59
N THR A 167 -7.42 -3.60 11.78
CA THR A 167 -7.09 -5.03 11.56
C THR A 167 -6.63 -5.69 12.86
N LEU A 168 -5.72 -5.04 13.60
CA LEU A 168 -5.24 -5.52 14.89
C LEU A 168 -6.39 -5.63 15.91
N ALA A 169 -7.20 -4.59 16.05
CA ALA A 169 -8.35 -4.60 16.96
C ALA A 169 -9.34 -5.71 16.60
N THR A 170 -9.69 -5.84 15.32
CA THR A 170 -10.60 -6.88 14.83
C THR A 170 -10.03 -8.29 15.06
N TYR A 171 -8.72 -8.47 14.82
CA TYR A 171 -8.04 -9.74 15.06
C TYR A 171 -8.12 -10.16 16.54
N ILE A 172 -7.85 -9.22 17.46
CA ILE A 172 -7.92 -9.48 18.90
C ILE A 172 -9.36 -9.80 19.31
N VAL A 173 -10.33 -8.96 18.93
CA VAL A 173 -11.74 -9.12 19.32
C VAL A 173 -12.30 -10.43 18.78
N ARG A 174 -12.06 -10.77 17.52
CA ARG A 174 -12.55 -12.03 16.92
C ARG A 174 -11.80 -13.26 17.44
N GLY A 175 -10.49 -13.14 17.67
CA GLY A 175 -9.67 -14.22 18.22
C GLY A 175 -10.10 -14.61 19.63
N VAL A 176 -10.34 -13.62 20.51
CA VAL A 176 -10.76 -13.84 21.89
C VAL A 176 -12.26 -14.18 21.97
N GLY A 177 -13.12 -13.45 21.22
CA GLY A 177 -14.56 -13.55 21.36
C GLY A 177 -15.22 -14.70 20.58
N ALA A 178 -14.71 -15.05 19.38
CA ALA A 178 -15.34 -16.02 18.49
C ALA A 178 -14.52 -17.28 18.21
N GLY A 179 -13.29 -17.39 18.74
CA GLY A 179 -12.40 -18.55 18.53
C GLY A 179 -12.00 -18.78 17.05
N ARG A 180 -12.16 -17.80 16.20
CA ARG A 180 -11.85 -17.86 14.75
C ARG A 180 -10.88 -16.76 14.36
N PRO A 181 -9.59 -16.86 14.71
CA PRO A 181 -8.60 -15.87 14.33
C PRO A 181 -8.39 -15.90 12.81
N ASP A 182 -8.34 -14.70 12.21
CA ASP A 182 -7.93 -14.54 10.82
C ASP A 182 -6.41 -14.81 10.72
N ARG A 183 -6.03 -15.89 10.03
CA ARG A 183 -4.62 -16.30 9.85
C ARG A 183 -3.79 -15.30 9.05
N TRP A 184 -4.43 -14.42 8.27
CA TRP A 184 -3.74 -13.42 7.44
C TRP A 184 -3.43 -12.12 8.19
N ALA A 185 -4.18 -11.80 9.25
CA ALA A 185 -3.94 -10.60 10.04
C ALA A 185 -2.52 -10.58 10.67
N PRO A 186 -2.02 -11.66 11.32
CA PRO A 186 -0.63 -11.69 11.79
C PRO A 186 0.39 -11.51 10.66
N ALA A 187 0.16 -12.13 9.49
CA ALA A 187 1.06 -11.99 8.35
C ALA A 187 1.15 -10.54 7.86
N GLN A 188 0.01 -9.83 7.78
CA GLN A 188 -0.02 -8.42 7.41
C GLN A 188 0.69 -7.53 8.44
N LEU A 189 0.42 -7.73 9.73
CA LEU A 189 1.08 -6.97 10.80
C LEU A 189 2.60 -7.19 10.81
N THR A 190 3.04 -8.45 10.61
CA THR A 190 4.46 -8.78 10.49
C THR A 190 5.06 -8.15 9.23
N ALA A 191 4.34 -8.17 8.10
CA ALA A 191 4.80 -7.57 6.85
C ALA A 191 5.05 -6.06 6.99
N LEU A 192 4.15 -5.33 7.70
CA LEU A 192 4.37 -3.92 8.01
C LEU A 192 5.68 -3.69 8.77
N MET A 193 5.91 -4.47 9.82
CA MET A 193 7.12 -4.38 10.65
C MET A 193 8.37 -4.72 9.83
N VAL A 194 8.32 -5.77 9.02
CA VAL A 194 9.45 -6.21 8.19
C VAL A 194 9.77 -5.18 7.12
N GLY A 195 8.75 -4.63 6.43
CA GLY A 195 8.94 -3.56 5.44
C GLY A 195 9.58 -2.32 6.04
N ALA A 196 9.10 -1.86 7.20
CA ALA A 196 9.68 -0.75 7.93
C ALA A 196 11.12 -1.05 8.39
N GLY A 197 11.37 -2.24 8.94
CA GLY A 197 12.70 -2.66 9.42
C GLY A 197 13.74 -2.73 8.29
N ILE A 198 13.38 -3.31 7.14
CA ILE A 198 14.28 -3.37 5.97
C ILE A 198 14.56 -1.97 5.45
N SER A 199 13.55 -1.08 5.36
CA SER A 199 13.77 0.33 4.98
C SER A 199 14.73 1.03 5.93
N MET A 200 14.62 0.82 7.24
CA MET A 200 15.56 1.39 8.20
C MET A 200 16.98 0.87 8.02
N LEU A 201 17.16 -0.43 7.74
CA LEU A 201 18.46 -0.99 7.42
C LEU A 201 19.05 -0.37 6.15
N LEU A 202 18.24 -0.23 5.09
CA LEU A 202 18.68 0.42 3.85
C LEU A 202 19.04 1.89 4.08
N LEU A 203 18.29 2.63 4.90
CA LEU A 203 18.61 4.02 5.24
C LEU A 203 19.95 4.14 5.99
N ARG A 204 20.36 3.13 6.73
CA ARG A 204 21.64 3.09 7.44
C ARG A 204 22.80 2.66 6.57
N GLU A 205 22.66 1.56 5.83
CA GLU A 205 23.76 0.87 5.15
C GLU A 205 23.84 1.24 3.65
N ALA A 206 22.72 1.56 3.02
CA ALA A 206 22.61 1.79 1.58
C ALA A 206 21.60 2.90 1.27
N ARG A 207 21.77 4.07 1.88
CA ARG A 207 20.78 5.16 1.92
C ARG A 207 20.20 5.54 0.56
N GLY A 208 21.01 5.58 -0.49
CA GLY A 208 20.54 5.89 -1.84
C GLY A 208 19.56 4.87 -2.43
N TRP A 209 19.52 3.65 -1.89
CA TRP A 209 18.64 2.56 -2.36
C TRP A 209 17.36 2.41 -1.55
N ALA A 210 17.20 3.13 -0.44
CA ALA A 210 16.06 2.96 0.45
C ALA A 210 14.71 3.16 -0.25
N GLY A 211 14.62 4.10 -1.19
CA GLY A 211 13.40 4.38 -1.96
C GLY A 211 13.00 3.25 -2.94
N VAL A 212 13.91 2.33 -3.28
CA VAL A 212 13.63 1.25 -4.25
C VAL A 212 12.74 0.17 -3.63
N LEU A 213 12.88 -0.11 -2.34
CA LEU A 213 12.15 -1.18 -1.67
C LEU A 213 10.62 -1.07 -1.82
N PRO A 214 9.97 0.05 -1.48
CA PRO A 214 8.52 0.16 -1.62
C PRO A 214 8.06 0.02 -3.07
N ALA A 215 8.80 0.57 -4.04
CA ALA A 215 8.47 0.45 -5.46
C ALA A 215 8.49 -1.01 -5.93
N VAL A 216 9.53 -1.76 -5.56
CA VAL A 216 9.65 -3.19 -5.89
C VAL A 216 8.50 -3.99 -5.26
N LEU A 217 8.18 -3.74 -4.00
CA LEU A 217 7.10 -4.45 -3.30
C LEU A 217 5.74 -4.23 -3.96
N VAL A 218 5.42 -3.00 -4.37
CA VAL A 218 4.17 -2.69 -5.08
C VAL A 218 4.14 -3.37 -6.45
N VAL A 219 5.23 -3.33 -7.22
CA VAL A 219 5.31 -4.04 -8.51
C VAL A 219 5.11 -5.54 -8.32
N CYS A 220 5.78 -6.15 -7.34
CA CYS A 220 5.60 -7.57 -7.01
C CYS A 220 4.14 -7.89 -6.62
N ALA A 221 3.47 -7.01 -5.88
CA ALA A 221 2.07 -7.17 -5.50
C ALA A 221 1.16 -7.16 -6.73
N ILE A 222 1.37 -6.22 -7.66
CA ILE A 222 0.63 -6.14 -8.93
C ILE A 222 0.82 -7.42 -9.75
N LEU A 223 2.05 -7.88 -9.92
CA LEU A 223 2.36 -9.10 -10.67
C LEU A 223 1.73 -10.34 -10.05
N THR A 224 1.77 -10.43 -8.71
CA THR A 224 1.15 -11.53 -7.95
C THR A 224 -0.37 -11.56 -8.14
N ALA A 225 -1.03 -10.40 -8.08
CA ALA A 225 -2.47 -10.28 -8.29
C ALA A 225 -2.87 -10.56 -9.74
N ALA A 226 -2.03 -10.23 -10.72
CA ALA A 226 -2.29 -10.44 -12.15
C ALA A 226 -2.03 -11.89 -12.61
N ALA A 227 -1.17 -12.64 -11.94
CA ALA A 227 -0.73 -13.98 -12.38
C ALA A 227 -1.88 -14.97 -12.67
N PRO A 228 -2.94 -15.08 -11.83
CA PRO A 228 -4.06 -15.97 -12.12
C PRO A 228 -4.84 -15.60 -13.38
N MET A 229 -4.95 -14.30 -13.69
CA MET A 229 -5.67 -13.81 -14.90
C MET A 229 -4.92 -14.15 -16.19
N ILE A 230 -3.59 -14.09 -16.16
CA ILE A 230 -2.73 -14.38 -17.31
C ILE A 230 -2.78 -15.88 -17.64
N ARG A 231 -2.78 -16.75 -16.62
CA ARG A 231 -2.86 -18.21 -16.81
C ARG A 231 -4.16 -18.63 -17.49
N MET A 232 -5.30 -18.01 -17.10
CA MET A 232 -6.60 -18.33 -17.71
C MET A 232 -6.70 -17.93 -19.17
N ARG A 233 -6.17 -16.77 -19.57
CA ARG A 233 -6.16 -16.36 -20.98
C ARG A 233 -5.38 -17.36 -21.84
N ARG A 234 -4.25 -17.85 -21.36
CA ARG A 234 -3.44 -18.84 -22.09
C ARG A 234 -4.14 -20.20 -22.23
N SER A 235 -4.94 -20.64 -21.26
CA SER A 235 -5.69 -21.89 -21.34
C SER A 235 -6.91 -21.79 -22.27
N SER A 236 -7.47 -20.59 -22.49
CA SER A 236 -8.58 -20.38 -23.43
C SER A 236 -8.12 -20.25 -24.90
N ASP A 237 -6.88 -19.79 -25.13
CA ASP A 237 -6.34 -19.56 -26.46
C ASP A 237 -5.64 -20.83 -27.04
N GLY A 238 -5.43 -21.88 -26.23
CA GLY A 238 -4.76 -23.12 -26.61
C GLY A 238 -5.67 -24.35 -26.74
N GLY A 239 -6.99 -24.19 -26.66
CA GLY A 239 -8.02 -25.25 -26.86
C GLY A 239 -8.99 -24.90 -27.96
#